data_45e71959eb4f2a0f0e0ef31e726090e7
#
_entry.id   45e71959eb4f2a0f0e0ef31e726090e7
#
_cell.length_a   1.000
_cell.length_b   1.000
_cell.length_c   1.000
_cell.angle_alpha   90.00
_cell.angle_beta   90.00
_cell.angle_gamma   90.00
#
_symmetry.space_group_name_H-M   'P 1'
#
loop_
_entity.id
_entity.type
_entity.pdbx_description
1 polymer ?
#
loop_
_entity_poly.entity_id
_entity_poly.type
_entity_poly.pdbx_seq_one_letter_code
_entity_poly.pdbx_strand_id
1 'polypeptide(L)'
;MNIDRRQLVLPALAIGLLGVMPSLMPAFAGADEDAVAKGLEAFRTAQTAANAEGLASLCAAELSYSHSDGRVEDKPTFIANATNGKSKFLSLVYEDPKIRVVGPAAIVRFHWLGEQEAVADGKKSSTNLHILMNWQKQGSDWKLLSRSATKLG
;
A
#
# COMPACT_ATOMS: atom_id res chain seq x y z
N MET A 1 -28.67 -25.25 -78.74
CA MET A 1 -29.65 -25.76 -77.77
C MET A 1 -29.08 -25.54 -76.37
N ASN A 2 -29.58 -24.53 -75.67
CA ASN A 2 -29.06 -23.97 -74.46
C ASN A 2 -29.42 -24.83 -73.26
N ILE A 3 -28.47 -25.10 -72.40
CA ILE A 3 -28.73 -25.62 -71.04
C ILE A 3 -28.06 -24.68 -70.06
N ASP A 4 -28.90 -23.93 -69.41
CA ASP A 4 -28.59 -22.98 -68.34
C ASP A 4 -28.30 -23.75 -67.05
N ARG A 5 -27.09 -23.58 -66.52
CA ARG A 5 -26.72 -24.14 -65.19
C ARG A 5 -26.61 -22.98 -64.20
N ARG A 6 -27.71 -22.74 -63.47
CA ARG A 6 -27.73 -21.90 -62.32
C ARG A 6 -26.93 -22.58 -61.22
N GLN A 7 -25.81 -21.99 -60.87
CA GLN A 7 -25.03 -22.36 -59.72
C GLN A 7 -25.66 -21.71 -58.47
N LEU A 8 -26.17 -22.53 -57.58
CA LEU A 8 -26.61 -22.13 -56.24
C LEU A 8 -25.35 -21.90 -55.38
N VAL A 9 -25.05 -20.64 -55.06
CA VAL A 9 -24.05 -20.28 -54.06
C VAL A 9 -24.75 -20.24 -52.69
N LEU A 10 -24.45 -21.18 -51.85
CA LEU A 10 -24.86 -21.17 -50.45
C LEU A 10 -23.93 -20.23 -49.68
N PRO A 11 -24.43 -19.27 -48.88
CA PRO A 11 -23.57 -18.49 -47.99
C PRO A 11 -23.20 -19.33 -46.78
N ALA A 12 -21.92 -19.53 -46.56
CA ALA A 12 -21.37 -20.11 -45.33
C ALA A 12 -21.58 -19.11 -44.17
N LEU A 13 -22.44 -19.46 -43.22
CA LEU A 13 -22.57 -18.77 -41.94
C LEU A 13 -21.30 -19.04 -41.14
N ALA A 14 -20.40 -18.08 -41.07
CA ALA A 14 -19.30 -18.09 -40.09
C ALA A 14 -19.88 -17.70 -38.72
N ILE A 15 -20.15 -18.70 -37.89
CA ILE A 15 -20.44 -18.49 -36.47
C ILE A 15 -19.12 -18.11 -35.81
N GLY A 16 -18.90 -16.81 -35.60
CA GLY A 16 -17.82 -16.29 -34.80
C GLY A 16 -18.04 -16.69 -33.31
N LEU A 17 -17.30 -17.67 -32.81
CA LEU A 17 -17.15 -17.88 -31.39
C LEU A 17 -16.42 -16.66 -30.82
N LEU A 18 -17.17 -15.71 -30.29
CA LEU A 18 -16.64 -14.73 -29.31
C LEU A 18 -16.29 -15.49 -28.06
N GLY A 19 -15.02 -15.91 -27.97
CA GLY A 19 -14.45 -16.46 -26.75
C GLY A 19 -14.51 -15.38 -25.66
N VAL A 20 -15.47 -15.53 -24.74
CA VAL A 20 -15.47 -14.81 -23.49
C VAL A 20 -14.25 -15.29 -22.71
N MET A 21 -13.15 -14.53 -22.76
CA MET A 21 -12.03 -14.76 -21.85
C MET A 21 -12.51 -14.49 -20.44
N PRO A 22 -12.45 -15.46 -19.52
CA PRO A 22 -12.74 -15.19 -18.11
C PRO A 22 -11.69 -14.19 -17.61
N SER A 23 -12.16 -13.06 -17.09
CA SER A 23 -11.31 -12.10 -16.38
C SER A 23 -10.71 -12.78 -15.15
N LEU A 24 -9.45 -13.23 -15.24
CA LEU A 24 -8.69 -13.84 -14.15
C LEU A 24 -8.24 -12.80 -13.09
N MET A 25 -8.91 -11.66 -12.96
CA MET A 25 -8.45 -10.54 -12.13
C MET A 25 -8.93 -10.49 -10.66
N PRO A 26 -9.89 -11.22 -10.12
CA PRO A 26 -10.24 -11.00 -8.71
C PRO A 26 -9.38 -11.75 -7.69
N ALA A 27 -8.78 -12.88 -8.03
CA ALA A 27 -8.05 -13.70 -7.04
C ALA A 27 -6.67 -13.14 -6.65
N PHE A 28 -6.00 -12.44 -7.53
CA PHE A 28 -4.68 -11.86 -7.23
C PHE A 28 -4.78 -10.53 -6.48
N ALA A 29 -5.84 -9.74 -6.68
CA ALA A 29 -6.05 -8.49 -5.96
C ALA A 29 -6.22 -8.72 -4.45
N GLY A 30 -7.01 -9.72 -4.04
CA GLY A 30 -7.20 -10.05 -2.63
C GLY A 30 -5.92 -10.51 -1.93
N ALA A 31 -5.11 -11.35 -2.60
CA ALA A 31 -3.84 -11.82 -2.04
C ALA A 31 -2.81 -10.69 -1.87
N ASP A 32 -2.76 -9.76 -2.80
CA ASP A 32 -1.89 -8.58 -2.71
C ASP A 32 -2.41 -7.57 -1.67
N GLU A 33 -3.72 -7.39 -1.53
CA GLU A 33 -4.31 -6.58 -0.45
C GLU A 33 -3.99 -7.17 0.92
N ASP A 34 -4.09 -8.48 1.10
CA ASP A 34 -3.71 -9.18 2.32
C ASP A 34 -2.22 -9.04 2.64
N ALA A 35 -1.36 -9.10 1.61
CA ALA A 35 0.08 -8.90 1.76
C ALA A 35 0.41 -7.47 2.20
N VAL A 36 -0.24 -6.46 1.62
CA VAL A 36 -0.11 -5.06 2.02
C VAL A 36 -0.63 -4.85 3.44
N ALA A 37 -1.77 -5.47 3.82
CA ALA A 37 -2.31 -5.38 5.18
C ALA A 37 -1.34 -5.97 6.22
N LYS A 38 -0.72 -7.12 5.93
CA LYS A 38 0.33 -7.71 6.77
C LYS A 38 1.55 -6.80 6.87
N GLY A 39 1.98 -6.21 5.76
CA GLY A 39 3.07 -5.23 5.73
C GLY A 39 2.77 -3.99 6.57
N LEU A 40 1.55 -3.48 6.49
CA LEU A 40 1.09 -2.34 7.30
C LEU A 40 1.14 -2.64 8.80
N GLU A 41 0.67 -3.80 9.22
CA GLU A 41 0.69 -4.22 10.63
C GLU A 41 2.13 -4.49 11.11
N ALA A 42 2.97 -5.10 10.29
CA ALA A 42 4.38 -5.29 10.59
C ALA A 42 5.09 -3.93 10.75
N PHE A 43 4.75 -2.94 9.92
CA PHE A 43 5.28 -1.58 10.02
C PHE A 43 4.84 -0.91 11.33
N ARG A 44 3.55 -1.00 11.71
CA ARG A 44 3.04 -0.49 12.98
C ARG A 44 3.78 -1.10 14.17
N THR A 45 3.95 -2.42 14.16
CA THR A 45 4.67 -3.17 15.21
C THR A 45 6.13 -2.74 15.31
N ALA A 46 6.84 -2.65 14.18
CA ALA A 46 8.24 -2.21 14.15
C ALA A 46 8.38 -0.75 14.64
N GLN A 47 7.45 0.12 14.27
CA GLN A 47 7.42 1.51 14.73
C GLN A 47 7.20 1.60 16.25
N THR A 48 6.24 0.84 16.79
CA THR A 48 5.95 0.82 18.22
C THR A 48 7.13 0.31 19.05
N ALA A 49 7.83 -0.70 18.51
CA ALA A 49 9.00 -1.32 19.14
C ALA A 49 10.31 -0.55 18.90
N ALA A 50 10.30 0.56 18.16
CA ALA A 50 11.50 1.26 17.67
C ALA A 50 12.52 0.30 17.02
N ASN A 51 12.02 -0.68 16.25
CA ASN A 51 12.83 -1.70 15.61
C ASN A 51 13.36 -1.20 14.25
N ALA A 52 14.63 -0.76 14.24
CA ALA A 52 15.29 -0.22 13.06
C ALA A 52 15.37 -1.21 11.89
N GLU A 53 15.71 -2.48 12.17
CA GLU A 53 15.83 -3.53 11.13
C GLU A 53 14.46 -3.85 10.53
N GLY A 54 13.42 -3.97 11.37
CA GLY A 54 12.05 -4.19 10.93
C GLY A 54 11.55 -3.06 10.03
N LEU A 55 11.78 -1.79 10.41
CA LEU A 55 11.43 -0.64 9.57
C LEU A 55 12.24 -0.63 8.27
N ALA A 56 13.55 -0.91 8.33
CA ALA A 56 14.41 -0.93 7.16
C ALA A 56 13.98 -1.98 6.13
N SER A 57 13.55 -3.16 6.59
CA SER A 57 13.11 -4.26 5.73
C SER A 57 11.79 -3.95 5.00
N LEU A 58 10.92 -3.14 5.62
CA LEU A 58 9.61 -2.80 5.07
C LEU A 58 9.62 -1.56 4.17
N CYS A 59 10.66 -0.72 4.24
CA CYS A 59 10.78 0.49 3.44
C CYS A 59 11.59 0.25 2.16
N ALA A 60 11.11 0.80 1.03
CA ALA A 60 11.89 0.89 -0.20
C ALA A 60 13.15 1.75 0.01
N ALA A 61 14.16 1.58 -0.84
CA ALA A 61 15.37 2.42 -0.78
C ALA A 61 15.05 3.89 -1.03
N GLU A 62 14.06 4.14 -1.88
CA GLU A 62 13.61 5.46 -2.32
C GLU A 62 12.52 6.07 -1.40
N LEU A 63 12.33 5.56 -0.18
CA LEU A 63 11.32 6.07 0.73
C LEU A 63 11.37 7.60 0.82
N SER A 64 10.19 8.22 0.67
CA SER A 64 9.97 9.64 0.95
C SER A 64 8.83 9.81 1.95
N TYR A 65 9.10 10.43 3.08
CA TYR A 65 8.09 10.68 4.11
C TYR A 65 7.91 12.18 4.36
N SER A 66 6.73 12.69 4.05
CA SER A 66 6.30 14.06 4.36
C SER A 66 5.55 14.09 5.69
N HIS A 67 6.11 14.77 6.67
CA HIS A 67 5.49 15.00 7.98
C HIS A 67 4.40 16.08 7.92
N SER A 68 3.53 16.10 8.92
CA SER A 68 2.46 17.09 9.03
C SER A 68 2.93 18.52 9.33
N ASP A 69 4.21 18.70 9.62
CA ASP A 69 4.89 19.98 9.80
C ASP A 69 5.68 20.44 8.57
N GLY A 70 5.60 19.69 7.48
CA GLY A 70 6.27 19.99 6.21
C GLY A 70 7.69 19.43 6.07
N ARG A 71 8.27 18.81 7.10
CA ARG A 71 9.56 18.13 6.96
C ARG A 71 9.43 16.92 6.04
N VAL A 72 10.49 16.69 5.26
CA VAL A 72 10.60 15.50 4.41
C VAL A 72 11.80 14.68 4.85
N GLU A 73 11.61 13.38 5.01
CA GLU A 73 12.66 12.43 5.38
C GLU A 73 12.81 11.36 4.32
N ASP A 74 14.05 11.01 4.04
CA ASP A 74 14.42 9.80 3.32
C ASP A 74 14.44 8.58 4.27
N LYS A 75 14.68 7.39 3.73
CA LYS A 75 14.72 6.15 4.51
C LYS A 75 15.71 6.19 5.67
N PRO A 76 17.00 6.54 5.49
CA PRO A 76 17.96 6.61 6.59
C PRO A 76 17.53 7.55 7.70
N THR A 77 17.10 8.75 7.33
CA THR A 77 16.67 9.80 8.27
C THR A 77 15.42 9.36 9.03
N PHE A 78 14.43 8.79 8.32
CA PHE A 78 13.21 8.26 8.95
C PHE A 78 13.52 7.20 9.99
N ILE A 79 14.34 6.19 9.64
CA ILE A 79 14.68 5.11 10.57
C ILE A 79 15.43 5.63 11.78
N ALA A 80 16.44 6.49 11.56
CA ALA A 80 17.21 7.09 12.66
C ALA A 80 16.29 7.88 13.61
N ASN A 81 15.36 8.67 13.09
CA ASN A 81 14.45 9.45 13.92
C ASN A 81 13.38 8.59 14.61
N ALA A 82 12.85 7.57 13.94
CA ALA A 82 11.85 6.66 14.52
C ALA A 82 12.41 5.77 15.63
N THR A 83 13.76 5.62 15.71
CA THR A 83 14.42 4.70 16.65
C THR A 83 15.43 5.39 17.56
N ASN A 84 15.39 6.72 17.66
CA ASN A 84 16.37 7.52 18.40
C ASN A 84 16.24 7.44 19.95
N GLY A 85 15.21 6.76 20.45
CA GLY A 85 14.96 6.58 21.88
C GLY A 85 14.50 7.83 22.63
N LYS A 86 14.18 8.94 21.95
CA LYS A 86 13.72 10.19 22.60
C LYS A 86 12.30 10.10 23.11
N SER A 87 11.49 9.24 22.53
CA SER A 87 10.13 8.96 23.00
C SER A 87 9.80 7.48 22.87
N LYS A 88 8.86 7.02 23.67
CA LYS A 88 8.27 5.68 23.57
C LYS A 88 6.78 5.80 23.31
N PHE A 89 6.23 4.86 22.55
CA PHE A 89 4.81 4.75 22.38
C PHE A 89 4.17 4.15 23.64
N LEU A 90 3.14 4.80 24.15
CA LEU A 90 2.23 4.23 25.14
C LEU A 90 1.11 3.47 24.44
N SER A 91 0.64 4.00 23.30
CA SER A 91 -0.28 3.33 22.40
C SER A 91 -0.06 3.79 20.96
N LEU A 92 -0.33 2.93 20.00
CA LEU A 92 -0.36 3.28 18.57
C LEU A 92 -1.41 2.42 17.85
N VAL A 93 -2.41 3.09 17.31
CA VAL A 93 -3.49 2.46 16.56
C VAL A 93 -3.51 3.02 15.14
N TYR A 94 -3.63 2.13 14.15
CA TYR A 94 -3.97 2.45 12.78
C TYR A 94 -5.45 2.13 12.61
N GLU A 95 -6.29 3.18 12.79
CA GLU A 95 -7.74 3.02 12.77
C GLU A 95 -8.27 3.09 11.34
N ASP A 96 -9.23 2.21 11.04
CA ASP A 96 -10.00 2.15 9.80
C ASP A 96 -9.14 2.15 8.52
N PRO A 97 -8.18 1.20 8.37
CA PRO A 97 -7.31 1.16 7.21
C PRO A 97 -8.11 0.82 5.94
N LYS A 98 -7.91 1.60 4.89
CA LYS A 98 -8.44 1.38 3.55
C LYS A 98 -7.28 1.07 2.62
N ILE A 99 -7.27 -0.11 2.04
CA ILE A 99 -6.24 -0.60 1.13
C ILE A 99 -6.85 -0.71 -0.26
N ARG A 100 -6.12 -0.24 -1.26
CA ARG A 100 -6.45 -0.42 -2.68
C ARG A 100 -5.19 -0.79 -3.44
N VAL A 101 -5.19 -1.96 -4.04
CA VAL A 101 -4.11 -2.42 -4.93
C VAL A 101 -4.43 -2.07 -6.38
N VAL A 102 -3.44 -1.53 -7.09
CA VAL A 102 -3.51 -1.20 -8.53
C VAL A 102 -2.22 -1.65 -9.20
N GLY A 103 -2.24 -2.81 -9.82
CA GLY A 103 -1.03 -3.41 -10.41
C GLY A 103 0.08 -3.58 -9.35
N PRO A 104 1.29 -3.08 -9.60
CA PRO A 104 2.40 -3.18 -8.65
C PRO A 104 2.38 -2.09 -7.57
N ALA A 105 1.31 -1.31 -7.47
CA ALA A 105 1.18 -0.24 -6.48
C ALA A 105 -0.02 -0.48 -5.55
N ALA A 106 0.09 -0.02 -4.30
CA ALA A 106 -1.02 0.00 -3.38
C ALA A 106 -1.10 1.35 -2.66
N ILE A 107 -2.33 1.83 -2.51
CA ILE A 107 -2.66 3.03 -1.74
C ILE A 107 -3.28 2.56 -0.43
N VAL A 108 -2.76 3.07 0.69
CA VAL A 108 -3.28 2.80 2.03
C VAL A 108 -3.59 4.12 2.72
N ARG A 109 -4.78 4.23 3.30
CA ARG A 109 -5.21 5.38 4.11
C ARG A 109 -5.74 4.89 5.43
N PHE A 110 -5.42 5.61 6.51
CA PHE A 110 -5.90 5.31 7.87
C PHE A 110 -5.75 6.53 8.78
N HIS A 111 -6.41 6.48 9.94
CA HIS A 111 -6.15 7.41 11.02
C HIS A 111 -5.05 6.83 11.93
N TRP A 112 -4.04 7.61 12.15
CA TRP A 112 -2.93 7.32 13.05
C TRP A 112 -3.23 7.97 14.40
N LEU A 113 -3.56 7.16 15.39
CA LEU A 113 -3.83 7.59 16.75
C LEU A 113 -2.68 7.11 17.63
N GLY A 114 -1.91 8.03 18.18
CA GLY A 114 -0.74 7.70 18.99
C GLY A 114 -0.68 8.48 20.28
N GLU A 115 -0.33 7.77 21.35
CA GLU A 115 0.12 8.38 22.59
C GLU A 115 1.59 8.06 22.80
N GLN A 116 2.37 9.07 23.10
CA GLN A 116 3.80 8.97 23.31
C GLN A 116 4.20 9.63 24.63
N GLU A 117 5.29 9.14 25.22
CA GLU A 117 5.92 9.72 26.37
C GLU A 117 7.37 10.06 26.05
N ALA A 118 7.76 11.31 26.26
CA ALA A 118 9.15 11.74 26.14
C ALA A 118 10.00 11.09 27.22
N VAL A 119 11.14 10.49 26.84
CA VAL A 119 12.02 9.78 27.79
C VAL A 119 12.71 10.76 28.76
N ALA A 120 12.98 11.98 28.29
CA ALA A 120 13.73 12.98 29.05
C ALA A 120 12.99 13.51 30.30
N ASP A 121 11.66 13.72 30.18
CA ASP A 121 10.88 14.41 31.21
C ASP A 121 9.54 13.72 31.54
N GLY A 122 9.24 12.59 30.88
CA GLY A 122 7.98 11.86 31.05
C GLY A 122 6.75 12.57 30.51
N LYS A 123 6.93 13.66 29.73
CA LYS A 123 5.82 14.40 29.15
C LYS A 123 5.07 13.57 28.13
N LYS A 124 3.75 13.47 28.32
CA LYS A 124 2.86 12.76 27.39
C LYS A 124 2.33 13.67 26.31
N SER A 125 2.16 13.13 25.12
CA SER A 125 1.55 13.79 23.97
C SER A 125 0.65 12.82 23.22
N SER A 126 -0.50 13.34 22.74
CA SER A 126 -1.42 12.61 21.88
C SER A 126 -1.39 13.23 20.50
N THR A 127 -1.46 12.40 19.50
CA THR A 127 -1.42 12.82 18.08
C THR A 127 -2.49 12.09 17.30
N ASN A 128 -3.24 12.85 16.48
CA ASN A 128 -4.23 12.32 15.55
C ASN A 128 -3.89 12.83 14.15
N LEU A 129 -3.63 11.91 13.24
CA LEU A 129 -3.22 12.22 11.87
C LEU A 129 -4.04 11.39 10.87
N HIS A 130 -4.30 11.99 9.72
CA HIS A 130 -4.68 11.24 8.54
C HIS A 130 -3.43 10.87 7.75
N ILE A 131 -3.22 9.56 7.51
CA ILE A 131 -2.04 9.06 6.81
C ILE A 131 -2.42 8.57 5.42
N LEU A 132 -1.56 8.89 4.46
CA LEU A 132 -1.49 8.28 3.14
C LEU A 132 -0.15 7.56 3.02
N MET A 133 -0.21 6.28 2.65
CA MET A 133 0.95 5.49 2.27
C MET A 133 0.80 4.97 0.85
N ASN A 134 1.88 4.95 0.10
CA ASN A 134 1.99 4.23 -1.16
C ASN A 134 3.00 3.11 -1.00
N TRP A 135 2.56 1.91 -1.31
CA TRP A 135 3.39 0.71 -1.30
C TRP A 135 3.66 0.27 -2.74
N GLN A 136 4.81 -0.32 -2.97
CA GLN A 136 5.24 -0.85 -4.27
C GLN A 136 5.65 -2.30 -4.13
N LYS A 137 5.19 -3.12 -5.06
CA LYS A 137 5.61 -4.53 -5.15
C LYS A 137 7.00 -4.60 -5.76
N GLN A 138 7.96 -5.12 -5.02
CA GLN A 138 9.34 -5.33 -5.43
C GLN A 138 9.65 -6.83 -5.33
N GLY A 139 9.63 -7.50 -6.47
CA GLY A 139 9.68 -8.97 -6.51
C GLY A 139 8.41 -9.56 -5.88
N SER A 140 8.60 -10.38 -4.83
CA SER A 140 7.50 -10.95 -4.04
C SER A 140 7.02 -10.05 -2.90
N ASP A 141 7.78 -9.01 -2.56
CA ASP A 141 7.56 -8.20 -1.36
C ASP A 141 6.87 -6.88 -1.68
N TRP A 142 6.07 -6.41 -0.73
CA TRP A 142 5.54 -5.05 -0.73
C TRP A 142 6.42 -4.15 0.15
N LYS A 143 6.90 -3.03 -0.42
CA LYS A 143 7.75 -2.05 0.27
C LYS A 143 7.05 -0.70 0.32
N LEU A 144 7.17 -0.01 1.46
CA LEU A 144 6.68 1.35 1.61
C LEU A 144 7.54 2.31 0.80
N LEU A 145 6.95 2.93 -0.23
CA LEU A 145 7.62 3.86 -1.14
C LEU A 145 7.45 5.31 -0.68
N SER A 146 6.25 5.68 -0.22
CA SER A 146 6.03 7.01 0.32
C SER A 146 5.00 7.03 1.44
N ARG A 147 5.15 8.02 2.34
CA ARG A 147 4.21 8.30 3.42
C ARG A 147 3.97 9.79 3.52
N SER A 148 2.73 10.18 3.78
CA SER A 148 2.37 11.56 4.05
C SER A 148 1.43 11.63 5.24
N ALA A 149 1.67 12.58 6.13
CA ALA A 149 0.86 12.82 7.32
C ALA A 149 0.19 14.19 7.25
N THR A 150 -1.11 14.24 7.57
CA THR A 150 -1.89 15.48 7.65
C THR A 150 -2.53 15.55 9.03
N LYS A 151 -2.37 16.67 9.73
CA LYS A 151 -3.11 16.92 10.97
C LYS A 151 -4.59 17.06 10.67
N LEU A 152 -5.40 16.42 11.48
CA LEU A 152 -6.82 16.70 11.53
C LEU A 152 -7.00 17.86 12.50
N GLY A 153 -7.68 18.91 12.03
CA GLY A 153 -7.92 20.13 12.80
C GLY A 153 -8.81 19.91 14.00
#